data_3fe9e75259300ac17b57ad501fbeca0f
#
_entry.id   3fe9e75259300ac17b57ad501fbeca0f
#
_cell.length_a   1.000
_cell.length_b   1.000
_cell.length_c   1.000
_cell.angle_alpha   90.00
_cell.angle_beta   90.00
_cell.angle_gamma   90.00
#
_symmetry.space_group_name_H-M   'P 1'
#
loop_
_entity.id
_entity.type
_entity.pdbx_description
1 polymer ?
#
loop_
_entity_poly.entity_id
_entity_poly.type
_entity_poly.pdbx_seq_one_letter_code
_entity_poly.pdbx_strand_id
1 'polypeptide(L)'
;MPDVIGIDHTYVTVSDLARSERFYDVVMAVLGFRKNRFQIDGEPHVQYYNRHFGYVLRPQHTSAPHDPYAPGLHHLALRVNTAGEVKDAAHRLAERGIPASDPKQYPEYASDYFAVFFSDPDGLRLEITNYRQERRERHDNWKNLEP
;
A
#
# COMPACT_ATOMS: atom_id res chain seq x y z
N MET A 1 29.35 2.00 2.60
CA MET A 1 28.33 1.09 2.03
C MET A 1 27.01 1.86 1.96
N PRO A 2 26.31 1.85 0.83
CA PRO A 2 25.00 2.50 0.75
C PRO A 2 24.02 1.86 1.75
N ASP A 3 23.21 2.69 2.39
CA ASP A 3 22.15 2.26 3.32
C ASP A 3 20.80 2.63 2.75
N VAL A 4 19.92 1.63 2.54
CA VAL A 4 18.57 1.84 2.04
C VAL A 4 17.65 2.18 3.21
N ILE A 5 17.34 3.46 3.37
CA ILE A 5 16.54 3.97 4.49
C ILE A 5 15.04 3.85 4.29
N GLY A 6 14.57 3.46 3.10
CA GLY A 6 13.15 3.30 2.81
C GLY A 6 12.84 3.11 1.33
N ILE A 7 11.56 3.14 1.01
CA ILE A 7 11.05 3.15 -0.37
C ILE A 7 10.79 4.61 -0.74
N ASP A 8 11.37 5.07 -1.85
CA ASP A 8 11.13 6.43 -2.36
C ASP A 8 9.74 6.54 -3.00
N HIS A 9 9.45 5.66 -3.95
CA HIS A 9 8.14 5.60 -4.60
C HIS A 9 7.84 4.22 -5.17
N THR A 10 6.55 3.97 -5.43
CA THR A 10 6.05 2.80 -6.12
C THR A 10 5.22 3.25 -7.32
N TYR A 11 5.47 2.69 -8.50
CA TYR A 11 4.64 2.88 -9.70
C TYR A 11 3.72 1.70 -9.89
N VAL A 12 2.44 1.98 -10.09
CA VAL A 12 1.42 0.99 -10.40
C VAL A 12 0.81 1.33 -11.75
N THR A 13 0.94 0.41 -12.68
CA THR A 13 0.28 0.50 -13.98
C THR A 13 -1.16 0.02 -13.83
N VAL A 14 -2.10 0.82 -14.32
CA VAL A 14 -3.54 0.56 -14.20
C VAL A 14 -4.19 0.50 -15.58
N SER A 15 -5.23 -0.31 -15.71
CA SER A 15 -5.92 -0.49 -16.99
C SER A 15 -6.81 0.70 -17.37
N ASP A 16 -7.37 1.40 -16.36
CA ASP A 16 -8.19 2.60 -16.52
C ASP A 16 -7.79 3.61 -15.45
N LEU A 17 -7.04 4.64 -15.85
CA LEU A 17 -6.51 5.64 -14.92
C LEU A 17 -7.63 6.38 -14.17
N ALA A 18 -8.72 6.76 -14.84
CA ALA A 18 -9.80 7.50 -14.21
C ALA A 18 -10.56 6.65 -13.18
N ARG A 19 -10.78 5.37 -13.47
CA ARG A 19 -11.39 4.41 -12.54
C ARG A 19 -10.50 4.18 -11.32
N SER A 20 -9.22 3.93 -11.56
CA SER A 20 -8.25 3.70 -10.48
C SER A 20 -8.03 4.96 -9.65
N GLU A 21 -7.99 6.14 -10.26
CA GLU A 21 -7.91 7.41 -9.55
C GLU A 21 -9.07 7.58 -8.57
N ARG A 22 -10.30 7.33 -8.98
CA ARG A 22 -11.47 7.41 -8.06
C ARG A 22 -11.34 6.47 -6.85
N PHE A 23 -10.85 5.26 -7.08
CA PHE A 23 -10.61 4.29 -6.00
C PHE A 23 -9.50 4.77 -5.05
N TYR A 24 -8.34 5.13 -5.61
CA TYR A 24 -7.20 5.56 -4.81
C TYR A 24 -7.41 6.92 -4.15
N ASP A 25 -8.24 7.81 -4.69
CA ASP A 25 -8.66 9.05 -4.02
C ASP A 25 -9.29 8.75 -2.65
N VAL A 26 -10.13 7.72 -2.58
CA VAL A 26 -10.75 7.29 -1.32
C VAL A 26 -9.73 6.64 -0.38
N VAL A 27 -9.01 5.63 -0.87
CA VAL A 27 -8.06 4.86 -0.05
C VAL A 27 -6.95 5.73 0.50
N MET A 28 -6.34 6.54 -0.35
CA MET A 28 -5.20 7.36 0.03
C MET A 28 -5.60 8.53 0.95
N ALA A 29 -6.82 9.07 0.80
CA ALA A 29 -7.36 10.05 1.74
C ALA A 29 -7.57 9.45 3.14
N VAL A 30 -8.09 8.22 3.23
CA VAL A 30 -8.20 7.47 4.49
C VAL A 30 -6.85 7.30 5.17
N LEU A 31 -5.80 7.05 4.37
CA LEU A 31 -4.43 6.81 4.84
C LEU A 31 -3.59 8.10 5.01
N GLY A 32 -4.19 9.28 4.81
CA GLY A 32 -3.53 10.56 5.05
C GLY A 32 -2.54 10.99 3.98
N PHE A 33 -2.64 10.45 2.77
CA PHE A 33 -1.83 10.89 1.63
C PHE A 33 -2.39 12.19 1.04
N ARG A 34 -1.50 12.99 0.46
CA ARG A 34 -1.80 14.11 -0.43
C ARG A 34 -1.74 13.65 -1.87
N LYS A 35 -2.27 14.46 -2.79
CA LYS A 35 -2.38 14.14 -4.22
C LYS A 35 -1.82 15.25 -5.07
N ASN A 36 -1.18 14.88 -6.19
CA ASN A 36 -0.92 15.76 -7.32
C ASN A 36 -1.02 14.96 -8.64
N ARG A 37 -1.01 15.68 -9.75
CA ARG A 37 -0.95 15.11 -11.09
C ARG A 37 0.24 15.70 -11.84
N PHE A 38 0.83 14.90 -12.73
CA PHE A 38 1.90 15.33 -13.61
C PHE A 38 1.85 14.56 -14.93
N GLN A 39 2.70 14.94 -15.88
CA GLN A 39 2.83 14.25 -17.16
C GLN A 39 4.29 13.89 -17.40
N ILE A 40 4.51 12.74 -18.04
CA ILE A 40 5.80 12.36 -18.60
C ILE A 40 5.55 12.04 -20.07
N ASP A 41 6.24 12.75 -20.96
CA ASP A 41 6.08 12.62 -22.43
C ASP A 41 4.61 12.70 -22.88
N GLY A 42 3.83 13.58 -22.23
CA GLY A 42 2.40 13.76 -22.51
C GLY A 42 1.48 12.72 -21.87
N GLU A 43 2.02 11.68 -21.23
CA GLU A 43 1.24 10.65 -20.55
C GLU A 43 0.85 11.12 -19.13
N PRO A 44 -0.46 11.10 -18.79
CA PRO A 44 -0.92 11.56 -17.49
C PRO A 44 -0.57 10.56 -16.38
N HIS A 45 -0.13 11.09 -15.24
CA HIS A 45 0.16 10.35 -14.02
C HIS A 45 -0.59 10.96 -12.85
N VAL A 46 -1.01 10.13 -11.91
CA VAL A 46 -1.59 10.54 -10.63
C VAL A 46 -0.68 10.08 -9.52
N GLN A 47 -0.24 10.99 -8.67
CA GLN A 47 0.62 10.68 -7.53
C GLN A 47 -0.10 10.94 -6.23
N TYR A 48 -0.01 9.97 -5.34
CA TYR A 48 -0.32 10.11 -3.92
C TYR A 48 1.00 10.07 -3.14
N TYR A 49 1.15 10.95 -2.16
CA TYR A 49 2.41 11.04 -1.41
C TYR A 49 2.15 11.40 0.06
N ASN A 50 3.03 10.93 0.89
CA ASN A 50 3.14 11.34 2.28
C ASN A 50 4.62 11.64 2.61
N ARG A 51 4.95 11.78 3.90
CA ARG A 51 6.34 12.04 4.31
C ARG A 51 7.31 10.87 4.07
N HIS A 52 6.79 9.67 3.77
CA HIS A 52 7.61 8.46 3.71
C HIS A 52 7.89 8.00 2.29
N PHE A 53 6.91 8.07 1.38
CA PHE A 53 7.06 7.63 0.00
C PHE A 53 5.98 8.18 -0.93
N GLY A 54 6.17 7.99 -2.23
CA GLY A 54 5.20 8.26 -3.28
C GLY A 54 4.56 6.99 -3.83
N TYR A 55 3.28 7.08 -4.18
CA TYR A 55 2.50 6.04 -4.84
C TYR A 55 1.91 6.61 -6.12
N VAL A 56 2.37 6.11 -7.27
CA VAL A 56 2.07 6.71 -8.56
C VAL A 56 1.26 5.76 -9.42
N LEU A 57 0.16 6.26 -9.97
CA LEU A 57 -0.63 5.55 -10.98
C LEU A 57 -0.21 6.03 -12.37
N ARG A 58 -0.07 5.10 -13.29
CA ARG A 58 0.16 5.36 -14.71
C ARG A 58 -0.74 4.46 -15.58
N PRO A 59 -1.13 4.91 -16.79
CA PRO A 59 -1.91 4.07 -17.69
C PRO A 59 -1.08 2.91 -18.24
N GLN A 60 -1.75 1.80 -18.56
CA GLN A 60 -1.12 0.67 -19.23
C GLN A 60 -0.73 1.00 -20.66
N HIS A 61 0.35 0.38 -21.14
CA HIS A 61 0.71 0.37 -22.56
C HIS A 61 0.34 -0.96 -23.22
N THR A 62 0.24 -2.03 -22.43
CA THR A 62 -0.11 -3.38 -22.87
C THR A 62 -1.28 -3.88 -22.04
N SER A 63 -2.33 -4.35 -22.69
CA SER A 63 -3.48 -4.93 -22.01
C SER A 63 -3.15 -6.36 -21.54
N ALA A 64 -3.13 -6.56 -20.23
CA ALA A 64 -3.01 -7.87 -19.60
C ALA A 64 -3.70 -7.84 -18.22
N PRO A 65 -4.37 -8.91 -17.79
CA PRO A 65 -4.92 -8.99 -16.45
C PRO A 65 -3.79 -9.05 -15.42
N HIS A 66 -4.00 -8.44 -14.24
CA HIS A 66 -3.10 -8.64 -13.12
C HIS A 66 -3.30 -10.06 -12.55
N ASP A 67 -2.21 -10.81 -12.44
CA ASP A 67 -2.17 -12.11 -11.81
C ASP A 67 -1.16 -12.07 -10.64
N PRO A 68 -1.62 -12.15 -9.39
CA PRO A 68 -0.73 -12.09 -8.22
C PRO A 68 0.19 -13.31 -8.09
N TYR A 69 -0.07 -14.39 -8.86
CA TYR A 69 0.74 -15.60 -8.85
C TYR A 69 1.64 -15.74 -10.07
N ALA A 70 1.56 -14.82 -11.03
CA ALA A 70 2.54 -14.67 -12.09
C ALA A 70 3.74 -13.85 -11.60
N PRO A 71 4.92 -13.90 -12.27
CA PRO A 71 6.05 -13.07 -11.91
C PRO A 71 5.69 -11.60 -11.85
N GLY A 72 5.96 -10.95 -10.72
CA GLY A 72 5.63 -9.55 -10.45
C GLY A 72 5.19 -9.33 -9.01
N LEU A 73 4.40 -8.29 -8.76
CA LEU A 73 3.93 -7.95 -7.43
C LEU A 73 2.75 -8.84 -7.01
N HIS A 74 2.91 -9.59 -5.92
CA HIS A 74 1.82 -10.36 -5.32
C HIS A 74 0.85 -9.45 -4.56
N HIS A 75 1.37 -8.60 -3.66
CA HIS A 75 0.59 -7.60 -2.92
C HIS A 75 1.50 -6.51 -2.39
N LEU A 76 0.91 -5.40 -1.98
CA LEU A 76 1.59 -4.32 -1.27
C LEU A 76 0.97 -4.14 0.11
N ALA A 77 1.80 -4.19 1.15
CA ALA A 77 1.40 -3.95 2.53
C ALA A 77 1.83 -2.54 2.98
N LEU A 78 0.86 -1.72 3.38
CA LEU A 78 1.07 -0.41 3.96
C LEU A 78 1.07 -0.52 5.48
N ARG A 79 2.05 0.08 6.13
CA ARG A 79 2.23 -0.05 7.57
C ARG A 79 1.75 1.21 8.29
N VAL A 80 0.85 1.01 9.27
CA VAL A 80 0.45 2.01 10.26
C VAL A 80 1.05 1.68 11.62
N ASN A 81 0.95 2.56 12.61
CA ASN A 81 1.67 2.36 13.88
C ASN A 81 1.06 1.26 14.76
N THR A 82 -0.27 1.13 14.79
CA THR A 82 -0.97 0.28 15.76
C THR A 82 -2.08 -0.55 15.14
N ALA A 83 -2.48 -1.63 15.82
CA ALA A 83 -3.67 -2.40 15.44
C ALA A 83 -4.95 -1.55 15.49
N GLY A 84 -5.01 -0.55 16.39
CA GLY A 84 -6.11 0.40 16.46
C GLY A 84 -6.24 1.23 15.18
N GLU A 85 -5.11 1.66 14.60
CA GLU A 85 -5.11 2.39 13.32
C GLU A 85 -5.50 1.49 12.14
N VAL A 86 -5.18 0.18 12.17
CA VAL A 86 -5.68 -0.78 11.17
C VAL A 86 -7.21 -0.87 11.23
N LYS A 87 -7.78 -0.96 12.44
CA LYS A 87 -9.26 -0.99 12.65
C LYS A 87 -9.92 0.30 12.18
N ASP A 88 -9.33 1.45 12.51
CA ASP A 88 -9.83 2.77 12.08
C ASP A 88 -9.82 2.89 10.55
N ALA A 89 -8.73 2.49 9.91
CA ALA A 89 -8.63 2.48 8.45
C ALA A 89 -9.69 1.56 7.82
N ALA A 90 -9.85 0.34 8.32
CA ALA A 90 -10.86 -0.61 7.84
C ALA A 90 -12.28 -0.03 7.97
N HIS A 91 -12.60 0.58 9.10
CA HIS A 91 -13.89 1.23 9.32
C HIS A 91 -14.15 2.36 8.32
N ARG A 92 -13.17 3.26 8.14
CA ARG A 92 -13.27 4.38 7.19
C ARG A 92 -13.37 3.92 5.73
N LEU A 93 -12.68 2.83 5.36
CA LEU A 93 -12.82 2.22 4.03
C LEU A 93 -14.25 1.71 3.82
N ALA A 94 -14.80 0.98 4.80
CA ALA A 94 -16.16 0.47 4.75
C ALA A 94 -17.21 1.58 4.65
N GLU A 95 -17.09 2.66 5.43
CA GLU A 95 -17.97 3.83 5.35
C GLU A 95 -17.97 4.49 3.96
N ARG A 96 -16.89 4.35 3.21
CA ARG A 96 -16.74 4.89 1.85
C ARG A 96 -17.00 3.86 0.75
N GLY A 97 -17.54 2.69 1.12
CA GLY A 97 -17.93 1.66 0.16
C GLY A 97 -16.77 0.87 -0.47
N ILE A 98 -15.58 0.87 0.14
CA ILE A 98 -14.46 0.04 -0.28
C ILE A 98 -14.61 -1.34 0.36
N PRO A 99 -14.84 -2.41 -0.43
CA PRO A 99 -14.88 -3.77 0.11
C PRO A 99 -13.52 -4.18 0.67
N ALA A 100 -13.51 -4.64 1.92
CA ALA A 100 -12.30 -5.11 2.59
C ALA A 100 -12.64 -6.31 3.49
N SER A 101 -11.62 -7.10 3.85
CA SER A 101 -11.76 -8.15 4.85
C SER A 101 -12.03 -7.55 6.23
N ASP A 102 -12.54 -8.36 7.15
CA ASP A 102 -12.59 -7.95 8.54
C ASP A 102 -11.17 -7.78 9.09
N PRO A 103 -10.88 -6.67 9.79
CA PRO A 103 -9.58 -6.49 10.41
C PRO A 103 -9.40 -7.47 11.56
N LYS A 104 -8.35 -8.29 11.51
CA LYS A 104 -8.09 -9.32 12.52
C LYS A 104 -6.63 -9.61 12.71
N GLN A 105 -6.33 -10.38 13.75
CA GLN A 105 -5.01 -10.90 14.02
C GLN A 105 -4.70 -12.12 13.14
N TYR A 106 -3.45 -12.22 12.69
CA TYR A 106 -2.90 -13.33 11.88
C TYR A 106 -1.68 -13.91 12.60
N PRO A 107 -1.88 -14.72 13.66
CA PRO A 107 -0.77 -15.25 14.47
C PRO A 107 0.15 -16.17 13.69
N GLU A 108 -0.30 -16.73 12.56
CA GLU A 108 0.50 -17.54 11.64
C GLU A 108 1.61 -16.72 10.94
N TYR A 109 1.49 -15.41 10.86
CA TYR A 109 2.53 -14.53 10.30
C TYR A 109 3.45 -13.97 11.36
N ALA A 110 2.90 -13.51 12.48
CA ALA A 110 3.62 -13.09 13.67
C ALA A 110 2.63 -12.95 14.84
N SER A 111 3.12 -13.02 16.09
CA SER A 111 2.27 -13.03 17.30
C SER A 111 1.38 -11.79 17.45
N ASP A 112 1.82 -10.63 16.95
CA ASP A 112 1.11 -9.36 17.00
C ASP A 112 0.74 -8.82 15.59
N TYR A 113 0.72 -9.71 14.59
CA TYR A 113 0.33 -9.33 13.22
C TYR A 113 -1.17 -9.05 13.16
N PHE A 114 -1.53 -7.81 12.83
CA PHE A 114 -2.91 -7.39 12.67
C PHE A 114 -3.07 -6.72 11.31
N ALA A 115 -4.08 -7.12 10.52
CA ALA A 115 -4.21 -6.63 9.16
C ALA A 115 -5.64 -6.59 8.65
N VAL A 116 -5.83 -5.81 7.58
CA VAL A 116 -7.00 -5.80 6.72
C VAL A 116 -6.53 -5.86 5.26
N PHE A 117 -7.28 -6.59 4.43
CA PHE A 117 -6.97 -6.82 3.02
C PHE A 117 -8.09 -6.29 2.13
N PHE A 118 -7.73 -5.73 1.00
CA PHE A 118 -8.64 -5.29 -0.05
C PHE A 118 -7.92 -5.32 -1.41
N SER A 119 -8.63 -5.03 -2.50
CA SER A 119 -8.05 -5.03 -3.84
C SER A 119 -8.42 -3.76 -4.58
N ASP A 120 -7.52 -3.30 -5.43
CA ASP A 120 -7.81 -2.20 -6.35
C ASP A 120 -8.69 -2.66 -7.53
N PRO A 121 -9.15 -1.74 -8.41
CA PRO A 121 -10.02 -2.10 -9.53
C PRO A 121 -9.43 -3.08 -10.54
N ASP A 122 -8.10 -3.22 -10.60
CA ASP A 122 -7.40 -4.17 -11.46
C ASP A 122 -7.06 -5.49 -10.75
N GLY A 123 -7.44 -5.63 -9.48
CA GLY A 123 -7.18 -6.83 -8.69
C GLY A 123 -5.83 -6.84 -7.98
N LEU A 124 -5.08 -5.73 -7.97
CA LEU A 124 -3.89 -5.60 -7.14
C LEU A 124 -4.28 -5.71 -5.67
N ARG A 125 -3.70 -6.68 -4.98
CA ARG A 125 -3.96 -6.91 -3.56
C ARG A 125 -3.24 -5.86 -2.72
N LEU A 126 -3.99 -5.25 -1.80
CA LEU A 126 -3.51 -4.25 -0.86
C LEU A 126 -3.76 -4.73 0.57
N GLU A 127 -2.84 -4.39 1.45
CA GLU A 127 -2.90 -4.72 2.86
C GLU A 127 -2.60 -3.47 3.68
N ILE A 128 -3.29 -3.31 4.81
CA ILE A 128 -2.90 -2.38 5.86
C ILE A 128 -2.57 -3.21 7.09
N THR A 129 -1.36 -3.06 7.61
CA THR A 129 -0.87 -3.82 8.77
C THR A 129 -0.22 -2.90 9.80
N ASN A 130 -0.13 -3.37 11.04
CA ASN A 130 0.49 -2.62 12.12
C ASN A 130 2.03 -2.72 12.14
N TYR A 131 2.66 -1.76 12.81
CA TYR A 131 4.10 -1.80 13.07
C TYR A 131 4.38 -2.80 14.21
N ARG A 132 4.71 -4.03 13.85
CA ARG A 132 4.92 -5.16 14.74
C ARG A 132 6.16 -4.99 15.62
N GLN A 133 6.15 -5.64 16.78
CA GLN A 133 7.26 -5.64 17.73
C GLN A 133 8.58 -6.10 17.07
N GLU A 134 8.57 -7.21 16.34
CA GLU A 134 9.72 -7.74 15.61
C GLU A 134 10.39 -6.68 14.69
N ARG A 135 9.55 -5.89 14.01
CA ARG A 135 10.05 -4.83 13.11
C ARG A 135 10.64 -3.65 13.89
N ARG A 136 10.05 -3.30 15.04
CA ARG A 136 10.58 -2.27 15.94
C ARG A 136 11.91 -2.69 16.52
N GLU A 137 12.00 -3.90 17.05
CA GLU A 137 13.23 -4.47 17.59
C GLU A 137 14.34 -4.54 16.56
N ARG A 138 14.04 -4.97 15.33
CA ARG A 138 15.00 -4.96 14.23
C ARG A 138 15.50 -3.56 13.93
N HIS A 139 14.61 -2.57 13.85
CA HIS A 139 15.00 -1.18 13.61
C HIS A 139 15.89 -0.64 14.74
N ASP A 140 15.48 -0.85 15.99
CA ASP A 140 16.16 -0.27 17.15
C ASP A 140 17.51 -0.96 17.44
N ASN A 141 17.65 -2.24 17.10
CA ASN A 141 18.84 -3.05 17.34
C ASN A 141 19.66 -3.37 16.09
N TRP A 142 19.40 -2.69 14.99
CA TRP A 142 20.02 -3.01 13.69
C TRP A 142 21.54 -3.20 13.73
N LYS A 143 22.24 -2.35 14.48
CA LYS A 143 23.71 -2.41 14.60
C LYS A 143 24.23 -3.65 15.33
N ASN A 144 23.37 -4.32 16.09
CA ASN A 144 23.71 -5.49 16.90
C ASN A 144 23.26 -6.81 16.25
N LEU A 145 22.56 -6.75 15.12
CA LEU A 145 22.13 -7.91 14.36
C LEU A 145 23.28 -8.39 13.46
N GLU A 146 23.50 -9.68 13.45
CA GLU A 146 24.42 -10.30 12.49
C GLU A 146 23.85 -10.22 11.07
N PRO A 147 24.69 -10.08 10.04
CA PRO A 147 24.26 -10.01 8.65
C PRO A 147 23.52 -11.27 8.19
#